data_708172fb4cc9fe6b02272b9721d04049
#
_entry.id   708172fb4cc9fe6b02272b9721d04049
#
_cell.length_a   1.000
_cell.length_b   1.000
_cell.length_c   1.000
_cell.angle_alpha   90.00
_cell.angle_beta   90.00
_cell.angle_gamma   90.00
#
_symmetry.space_group_name_H-M   'P 1'
#
loop_
_entity.id
_entity.type
_entity.pdbx_description
1 polymer ?
#
loop_
_entity_poly.entity_id
_entity_poly.type
_entity_poly.pdbx_seq_one_letter_code
_entity_poly.pdbx_strand_id
1 'polypeptide(L)' 'MKVRTVRYTVRKGDSLFLISRKFNVSIAELRSWNRLNGSKHLQPGQLLKVHVDVTKQSVASRG' A
#
# COMPACT_ATOMS: atom_id res chain seq x y z
N MET A 1 6.62 -7.56 16.13
CA MET A 1 6.15 -7.01 14.86
C MET A 1 7.13 -5.96 14.35
N LYS A 2 7.56 -6.11 13.12
CA LYS A 2 8.47 -5.15 12.49
C LYS A 2 7.77 -4.49 11.33
N VAL A 3 7.70 -3.19 11.37
CA VAL A 3 7.03 -2.42 10.33
C VAL A 3 8.06 -1.60 9.57
N ARG A 4 7.97 -1.67 8.26
CA ARG A 4 8.85 -0.89 7.40
C ARG A 4 7.98 0.02 6.54
N THR A 5 8.39 1.27 6.42
CA THR A 5 7.69 2.21 5.56
C THR A 5 8.29 2.16 4.16
N VAL A 6 7.43 1.89 3.19
CA VAL A 6 7.81 1.84 1.79
C VAL A 6 7.12 2.99 1.08
N ARG A 7 7.83 3.65 0.19
CA ARG A 7 7.25 4.70 -0.65
C ARG A 7 7.04 4.11 -2.03
N TYR A 8 5.80 4.15 -2.46
CA TYR A 8 5.43 3.61 -3.75
C TYR A 8 4.94 4.72 -4.66
N THR A 9 5.49 4.77 -5.87
CA THR A 9 5.04 5.74 -6.87
C THR A 9 3.92 5.12 -7.68
N VAL A 10 2.78 5.76 -7.68
CA VAL A 10 1.61 5.27 -8.42
C VAL A 10 1.89 5.33 -9.91
N ARG A 11 1.52 4.28 -10.61
CA ARG A 11 1.67 4.19 -12.05
C ARG A 11 0.31 4.25 -12.71
N LYS A 12 0.32 4.60 -13.98
CA LYS A 12 -0.90 4.59 -14.76
C LYS A 12 -1.52 3.19 -14.72
N GLY A 13 -2.80 3.14 -14.42
CA GLY A 13 -3.50 1.88 -14.32
C GLY A 13 -3.53 1.26 -12.93
N ASP A 14 -2.80 1.82 -11.98
CA ASP A 14 -2.84 1.34 -10.61
C ASP A 14 -4.15 1.72 -9.94
N SER A 15 -4.50 0.95 -8.92
CA SER A 15 -5.64 1.24 -8.08
C SER A 15 -5.28 0.89 -6.65
N LEU A 16 -6.08 1.40 -5.71
CA LEU A 16 -5.87 1.06 -4.31
C LEU A 16 -5.95 -0.45 -4.09
N PHE A 17 -6.86 -1.09 -4.79
CA PHE A 17 -7.01 -2.53 -4.68
C PHE A 17 -5.74 -3.26 -5.12
N LEU A 18 -5.21 -2.90 -6.28
CA LEU A 18 -4.01 -3.54 -6.79
C LEU A 18 -2.82 -3.28 -5.88
N ILE A 19 -2.69 -2.06 -5.41
CA ILE A 19 -1.58 -1.71 -4.52
C ILE A 19 -1.69 -2.44 -3.19
N SER A 20 -2.90 -2.54 -2.66
CA SER A 20 -3.11 -3.24 -1.39
C SER A 20 -2.70 -4.70 -1.51
N ARG A 21 -3.01 -5.34 -2.62
CA ARG A 21 -2.63 -6.72 -2.83
C ARG A 21 -1.13 -6.87 -3.02
N LYS A 22 -0.52 -5.91 -3.69
CA LYS A 22 0.90 -5.92 -3.93
C LYS A 22 1.69 -5.92 -2.62
N PHE A 23 1.22 -5.17 -1.64
CA PHE A 23 1.92 -5.03 -0.37
C PHE A 23 1.26 -5.83 0.76
N ASN A 24 0.22 -6.56 0.43
CA ASN A 24 -0.50 -7.38 1.41
C ASN A 24 -1.01 -6.56 2.58
N VAL A 25 -1.63 -5.43 2.27
CA VAL A 25 -2.27 -4.55 3.24
C VAL A 25 -3.69 -4.29 2.78
N SER A 26 -4.50 -3.73 3.66
CA SER A 26 -5.88 -3.46 3.30
C SER A 26 -6.00 -2.10 2.60
N ILE A 27 -7.07 -1.94 1.85
CA ILE A 27 -7.37 -0.66 1.22
C ILE A 27 -7.60 0.40 2.29
N ALA A 28 -8.28 0.03 3.37
CA ALA A 28 -8.54 0.96 4.46
C ALA A 28 -7.25 1.47 5.07
N GLU A 29 -6.27 0.58 5.22
CA GLU A 29 -4.97 0.99 5.74
C GLU A 29 -4.27 1.96 4.81
N LEU A 30 -4.29 1.67 3.51
CA LEU A 30 -3.67 2.57 2.53
C LEU A 30 -4.29 3.95 2.58
N ARG A 31 -5.60 4.00 2.67
CA ARG A 31 -6.30 5.29 2.73
C ARG A 31 -5.94 6.05 3.99
N SER A 32 -5.89 5.34 5.11
CA SER A 32 -5.58 5.97 6.38
C SER A 32 -4.17 6.54 6.39
N TRP A 33 -3.21 5.77 5.92
CA TRP A 33 -1.82 6.20 5.94
C TRP A 33 -1.56 7.39 5.03
N ASN A 34 -2.36 7.56 4.00
CA ASN A 34 -2.13 8.57 3.00
C ASN A 34 -3.20 9.64 2.95
N ARG A 35 -4.10 9.63 3.92
CA ARG A 35 -5.17 10.62 4.04
C ARG A 35 -6.03 10.67 2.78
N LEU A 36 -6.29 9.51 2.22
CA LEU A 36 -7.12 9.39 1.03
C LEU A 36 -8.57 9.19 1.44
N ASN A 37 -9.21 10.25 1.86
CA ASN A 37 -10.58 10.18 2.32
C ASN A 37 -11.55 10.43 1.17
N GLY A 38 -12.66 9.72 1.23
CA GLY A 38 -13.72 9.95 0.28
C GLY A 38 -13.37 9.45 -1.11
N SER A 39 -13.65 10.26 -2.09
CA SER A 39 -13.56 9.86 -3.49
C SER A 39 -12.28 10.27 -4.19
N LYS A 40 -11.24 10.53 -3.45
CA LYS A 40 -9.98 10.89 -4.08
C LYS A 40 -9.44 9.74 -4.89
N HIS A 41 -9.02 10.04 -6.08
CA HIS A 41 -8.46 9.05 -6.99
C HIS A 41 -6.94 9.15 -7.00
N LEU A 42 -6.31 8.02 -7.26
CA LEU A 42 -4.87 7.99 -7.41
C LEU A 42 -4.48 8.60 -8.74
N GLN A 43 -3.34 9.28 -8.74
CA GLN A 43 -2.82 9.88 -9.95
C GLN A 43 -1.43 9.33 -10.22
N PRO A 44 -1.09 9.11 -11.49
CA PRO A 44 0.26 8.65 -11.83
C PRO A 44 1.30 9.64 -11.31
N GLY A 45 2.35 9.10 -10.72
CA GLY A 45 3.39 9.92 -10.13
C GLY A 45 3.17 10.27 -8.67
N GLN A 46 2.00 9.98 -8.14
CA GLN A 46 1.71 10.25 -6.74
C GLN A 46 2.49 9.27 -5.86
N LEU A 47 3.04 9.78 -4.76
CA LEU A 47 3.74 8.94 -3.80
C LEU A 47 2.78 8.47 -2.72
N LEU A 48 2.82 7.17 -2.46
CA LEU A 48 2.04 6.57 -1.39
C LEU A 48 2.97 6.00 -0.35
N LYS A 49 2.59 6.15 0.91
CA LYS A 49 3.29 5.52 2.02
C LYS A 49 2.60 4.20 2.34
N VAL A 50 3.39 3.14 2.42
CA VAL A 50 2.87 1.83 2.76
C VAL A 50 3.66 1.29 3.93
N HIS A 51 2.97 0.93 5.00
CA HIS A 51 3.61 0.34 6.17
C HIS A 51 3.45 -1.17 6.09
N VAL A 52 4.53 -1.85 5.78
CA VAL A 52 4.48 -3.31 5.63
C VAL A 52 5.05 -3.97 6.87
N ASP A 53 4.42 -5.07 7.25
CA ASP A 53 4.92 -5.91 8.34
C ASP A 53 5.87 -6.92 7.73
N VAL A 54 7.17 -6.68 7.88
CA VAL A 54 8.17 -7.55 7.25
C VAL A 54 8.12 -8.97 7.80
N THR A 55 7.67 -9.12 9.03
CA THR A 55 7.52 -10.46 9.60
C THR A 55 6.43 -11.23 8.87
N LYS A 56 5.31 -10.55 8.64
CA LYS A 56 4.19 -11.15 7.93
C LYS A 56 4.54 -11.42 6.47
N GLN A 57 5.24 -10.49 5.85
CA GLN A 57 5.69 -10.65 4.47
C GLN A 57 6.61 -11.85 4.35
N SER A 58 7.51 -11.97 5.28
CA SER A 58 8.46 -13.09 5.27
C SER A 58 7.75 -14.42 5.33
N VAL A 59 6.76 -14.53 6.19
CA VAL A 59 5.97 -15.75 6.31
C VAL A 59 5.23 -16.03 5.01
N ALA A 60 4.63 -15.00 4.45
CA ALA A 60 3.87 -15.16 3.22
C ALA A 60 4.76 -15.65 2.07
N SER A 61 5.97 -15.19 2.02
CA SER A 61 6.86 -15.57 0.92
C SER A 61 7.29 -17.03 1.01
N ARG A 62 7.17 -17.62 2.16
CA ARG A 62 7.53 -19.03 2.34
C ARG A 62 6.39 -19.95 1.99
N GLY A 63 5.19 -19.43 2.05
CA GLY A 63 3.98 -20.22 1.87
C GLY A 63 3.73 -20.61 0.45
#